data_42c9dcd369ce0ddda8021d5ab9ff7e9e
#
_entry.id   42c9dcd369ce0ddda8021d5ab9ff7e9e
#
_cell.length_a   1.000
_cell.length_b   1.000
_cell.length_c   1.000
_cell.angle_alpha   90.00
_cell.angle_beta   90.00
_cell.angle_gamma   90.00
#
_symmetry.space_group_name_H-M   'P 1'
#
loop_
_entity.id
_entity.type
_entity.pdbx_description
1 polymer ?
#
loop_
_entity_poly.entity_id
_entity_poly.type
_entity_poly.pdbx_seq_one_letter_code
_entity_poly.pdbx_strand_id
1 'polypeptide(L)'
;MKNRHHHPRRSFLRDGKQHKKLRLNFTLRGEKGKPVRIALCCAAGLVLLVLLAALLKPRTQLMNTPEIQRIRERGVLAVGVRDDMPLFAEGGEGFEIELAQKFAAYLLPDTAGDAAAKLITVNGKTASTKLSDGTIDAAVALMPRGASSKYVYSYPYYTDTCSVLVK
;
A
#
# COMPACT_ATOMS: atom_id res chain seq x y z
N MET A 1 47.48 48.30 82.67
CA MET A 1 47.00 46.95 82.88
C MET A 1 46.21 46.54 81.67
N LYS A 2 46.63 45.49 80.99
CA LYS A 2 46.32 45.20 79.61
C LYS A 2 45.51 43.92 79.56
N ASN A 3 44.23 43.99 79.15
CA ASN A 3 43.40 42.80 78.93
C ASN A 3 43.20 42.62 77.42
N ARG A 4 43.77 41.54 76.92
CA ARG A 4 43.59 41.12 75.54
C ARG A 4 42.39 40.19 75.49
N HIS A 5 41.37 40.58 74.76
CA HIS A 5 40.28 39.68 74.41
C HIS A 5 40.65 38.86 73.14
N HIS A 6 40.69 37.55 73.32
CA HIS A 6 40.84 36.59 72.22
C HIS A 6 39.48 36.34 71.59
N HIS A 7 39.34 36.65 70.33
CA HIS A 7 38.20 36.21 69.49
C HIS A 7 38.50 34.85 68.87
N PRO A 8 37.63 33.87 69.01
CA PRO A 8 37.77 32.64 68.27
C PRO A 8 37.21 32.81 66.82
N ARG A 9 38.04 32.50 65.87
CA ARG A 9 37.64 32.42 64.44
C ARG A 9 36.68 31.25 64.26
N ARG A 10 35.46 31.54 63.84
CA ARG A 10 34.54 30.53 63.33
C ARG A 10 35.01 30.07 61.91
N SER A 11 35.46 28.83 61.83
CA SER A 11 35.70 28.13 60.56
C SER A 11 34.37 27.82 59.87
N PHE A 12 34.17 28.43 58.73
CA PHE A 12 33.04 28.18 57.91
C PHE A 12 33.25 26.82 57.18
N LEU A 13 32.59 25.80 57.68
CA LEU A 13 32.57 24.49 57.01
C LEU A 13 31.76 24.61 55.70
N ARG A 14 32.46 24.53 54.62
CA ARG A 14 31.94 24.49 53.25
C ARG A 14 31.38 23.10 53.02
N ASP A 15 30.07 22.99 53.12
CA ASP A 15 29.34 21.75 52.83
C ASP A 15 29.48 21.42 51.33
N GLY A 16 30.36 20.48 51.04
CA GLY A 16 30.59 19.96 49.70
C GLY A 16 29.53 18.94 49.37
N LYS A 17 28.52 19.35 48.58
CA LYS A 17 27.58 18.42 47.98
C LYS A 17 28.35 17.41 47.13
N GLN A 18 28.57 16.24 47.67
CA GLN A 18 29.03 15.08 46.94
C GLN A 18 27.96 14.63 45.96
N HIS A 19 28.13 14.98 44.72
CA HIS A 19 27.42 14.33 43.62
C HIS A 19 27.85 12.86 43.56
N LYS A 20 27.04 12.01 44.14
CA LYS A 20 27.11 10.57 44.03
C LYS A 20 26.86 10.21 42.58
N LYS A 21 27.93 10.14 41.76
CA LYS A 21 27.89 9.53 40.43
C LYS A 21 27.47 8.07 40.63
N LEU A 22 26.24 7.74 40.30
CA LEU A 22 25.80 6.37 40.14
C LEU A 22 26.65 5.75 39.01
N ARG A 23 27.73 5.11 39.37
CA ARG A 23 28.42 4.19 38.48
C ARG A 23 27.56 2.93 38.42
N LEU A 24 26.74 2.83 37.37
CA LEU A 24 26.19 1.56 36.97
C LEU A 24 27.37 0.66 36.54
N ASN A 25 27.94 -0.02 37.54
CA ASN A 25 28.84 -1.12 37.26
C ASN A 25 28.00 -2.27 36.69
N PHE A 26 27.84 -2.28 35.38
CA PHE A 26 27.38 -3.44 34.65
C PHE A 26 28.53 -4.46 34.64
N THR A 27 28.67 -5.16 35.76
CA THR A 27 29.56 -6.32 35.83
C THR A 27 28.94 -7.44 35.03
N LEU A 28 29.33 -7.51 33.76
CA LEU A 28 29.18 -8.71 32.96
C LEU A 28 30.12 -9.78 33.53
N ARG A 29 29.71 -10.36 34.66
CA ARG A 29 30.37 -11.55 35.19
C ARG A 29 30.00 -12.70 34.33
N GLY A 30 30.97 -13.11 33.50
CA GLY A 30 30.83 -14.16 32.49
C GLY A 30 30.39 -15.49 33.08
N GLU A 31 29.23 -15.93 32.67
CA GLU A 31 28.99 -17.34 32.43
C GLU A 31 29.06 -17.55 30.92
N LYS A 32 30.14 -18.18 30.52
CA LYS A 32 30.54 -18.38 29.13
C LYS A 32 29.48 -19.19 28.40
N GLY A 33 28.83 -18.54 27.42
CA GLY A 33 28.34 -19.22 26.21
C GLY A 33 26.84 -19.42 26.04
N LYS A 34 25.99 -19.39 27.07
CA LYS A 34 24.55 -19.68 26.90
C LYS A 34 23.68 -18.42 26.64
N PRO A 35 23.82 -17.28 27.35
CA PRO A 35 22.94 -16.14 27.11
C PRO A 35 23.23 -15.43 25.78
N VAL A 36 24.47 -15.42 25.31
CA VAL A 36 24.84 -14.79 24.02
C VAL A 36 24.24 -15.56 22.84
N ARG A 37 24.21 -16.89 22.89
CA ARG A 37 23.57 -17.72 21.85
C ARG A 37 22.06 -17.52 21.82
N ILE A 38 21.42 -17.43 22.97
CA ILE A 38 19.98 -17.18 23.08
C ILE A 38 19.67 -15.78 22.55
N ALA A 39 20.43 -14.74 22.93
CA ALA A 39 20.25 -13.40 22.41
C ALA A 39 20.45 -13.31 20.89
N LEU A 40 21.44 -14.02 20.36
CA LEU A 40 21.70 -14.09 18.92
C LEU A 40 20.57 -14.81 18.17
N CYS A 41 20.04 -15.90 18.71
CA CYS A 41 18.89 -16.62 18.15
C CYS A 41 17.61 -15.75 18.19
N CYS A 42 17.36 -15.01 19.27
CA CYS A 42 16.24 -14.09 19.37
C CYS A 42 16.36 -12.94 18.36
N ALA A 43 17.56 -12.36 18.19
CA ALA A 43 17.82 -11.32 17.21
C ALA A 43 17.63 -11.84 15.78
N ALA A 44 18.16 -13.00 15.46
CA ALA A 44 17.98 -13.65 14.16
C ALA A 44 16.50 -13.99 13.88
N GLY A 45 15.77 -14.48 14.89
CA GLY A 45 14.33 -14.73 14.80
C GLY A 45 13.51 -13.46 14.53
N LEU A 46 13.87 -12.36 15.20
CA LEU A 46 13.20 -11.08 15.01
C LEU A 46 13.48 -10.50 13.62
N VAL A 47 14.72 -10.58 13.13
CA VAL A 47 15.09 -10.19 11.76
C VAL A 47 14.34 -11.03 10.73
N LEU A 48 14.27 -12.36 10.92
CA LEU A 48 13.52 -13.24 10.04
C LEU A 48 12.03 -12.90 10.02
N LEU A 49 11.44 -12.60 11.17
CA LEU A 49 10.03 -12.22 11.31
C LEU A 49 9.74 -10.88 10.62
N VAL A 50 10.64 -9.90 10.73
CA VAL A 50 10.54 -8.62 10.03
C VAL A 50 10.68 -8.80 8.52
N LEU A 51 11.61 -9.64 8.07
CA LEU A 51 11.78 -9.98 6.65
C LEU A 51 10.53 -10.69 6.11
N LEU A 52 9.99 -11.66 6.85
CA LEU A 52 8.76 -12.36 6.48
C LEU A 52 7.57 -11.40 6.42
N ALA A 53 7.42 -10.51 7.39
CA ALA A 53 6.39 -9.46 7.39
C ALA A 53 6.57 -8.48 6.23
N ALA A 54 7.80 -8.16 5.83
CA ALA A 54 8.08 -7.32 4.66
C ALA A 54 7.73 -8.01 3.33
N LEU A 55 7.96 -9.36 3.25
CA LEU A 55 7.57 -10.17 2.09
C LEU A 55 6.06 -10.39 2.02
N LEU A 56 5.39 -10.46 3.18
CA LEU A 56 3.94 -10.64 3.29
C LEU A 56 3.18 -9.31 3.25
N LYS A 57 3.87 -8.16 3.10
CA LYS A 57 3.16 -6.89 2.88
C LYS A 57 2.29 -7.05 1.64
N PRO A 58 0.96 -7.00 1.78
CA PRO A 58 0.09 -7.05 0.64
C PRO A 58 0.49 -5.90 -0.30
N ARG A 59 0.47 -6.15 -1.60
CA ARG A 59 0.74 -5.15 -2.66
C ARG A 59 -0.32 -4.03 -2.69
N THR A 60 -0.72 -3.55 -1.52
CA THR A 60 -1.73 -2.50 -1.36
C THR A 60 -1.27 -1.12 -1.84
N GLN A 61 0.00 -0.98 -2.23
CA GLN A 61 0.48 0.31 -2.76
C GLN A 61 -0.14 0.67 -4.13
N LEU A 62 -0.52 -0.31 -4.95
CA LEU A 62 -1.22 -0.07 -6.21
C LEU A 62 -2.66 0.46 -6.00
N MET A 63 -3.24 0.23 -4.83
CA MET A 63 -4.59 0.68 -4.47
C MET A 63 -4.65 2.11 -3.92
N ASN A 64 -3.51 2.81 -3.83
CA ASN A 64 -3.43 4.16 -3.27
C ASN A 64 -2.96 5.20 -4.29
N THR A 65 -3.16 4.95 -5.58
CA THR A 65 -2.91 5.98 -6.59
C THR A 65 -3.97 7.08 -6.51
N PRO A 66 -3.65 8.33 -6.89
CA PRO A 66 -4.61 9.43 -6.87
C PRO A 66 -5.89 9.14 -7.67
N GLU A 67 -5.77 8.37 -8.75
CA GLU A 67 -6.88 7.95 -9.60
C GLU A 67 -7.84 7.03 -8.84
N ILE A 68 -7.31 6.02 -8.16
CA ILE A 68 -8.11 5.09 -7.35
C ILE A 68 -8.78 5.83 -6.18
N GLN A 69 -8.08 6.79 -5.56
CA GLN A 69 -8.68 7.59 -4.50
C GLN A 69 -9.86 8.42 -5.01
N ARG A 70 -9.76 9.08 -6.16
CA ARG A 70 -10.88 9.80 -6.79
C ARG A 70 -12.08 8.89 -7.10
N ILE A 71 -11.82 7.67 -7.59
CA ILE A 71 -12.87 6.68 -7.85
C ILE A 71 -13.57 6.30 -6.55
N ARG A 72 -12.82 6.07 -5.46
CA ARG A 72 -13.36 5.75 -4.14
C ARG A 72 -14.16 6.90 -3.54
N GLU A 73 -13.67 8.12 -3.65
CA GLU A 73 -14.37 9.32 -3.19
C GLU A 73 -15.69 9.53 -3.96
N ARG A 74 -15.70 9.23 -5.25
CA ARG A 74 -16.90 9.27 -6.09
C ARG A 74 -17.86 8.11 -5.84
N GLY A 75 -17.37 7.00 -5.29
CA GLY A 75 -18.15 5.81 -4.97
C GLY A 75 -18.63 5.01 -6.19
N VAL A 76 -18.12 5.31 -7.38
CA VAL A 76 -18.50 4.63 -8.63
C VAL A 76 -17.33 4.58 -9.61
N LEU A 77 -17.15 3.41 -10.26
CA LEU A 77 -16.20 3.22 -11.35
C LEU A 77 -16.94 3.36 -12.69
N ALA A 78 -16.53 4.31 -13.51
CA ALA A 78 -17.06 4.46 -14.86
C ALA A 78 -16.29 3.55 -15.85
N VAL A 79 -16.96 2.55 -16.40
CA VAL A 79 -16.35 1.55 -17.30
C VAL A 79 -16.95 1.65 -18.68
N GLY A 80 -16.08 1.82 -19.67
CA GLY A 80 -16.47 1.70 -21.09
C GLY A 80 -16.59 0.23 -21.48
N VAL A 81 -17.76 -0.17 -21.96
CA VAL A 81 -18.04 -1.52 -22.44
C VAL A 81 -18.63 -1.46 -23.84
N ARG A 82 -18.45 -2.53 -24.63
CA ARG A 82 -19.14 -2.64 -25.93
C ARG A 82 -20.60 -3.03 -25.71
N ASP A 83 -21.38 -2.92 -26.78
CA ASP A 83 -22.80 -3.32 -26.80
C ASP A 83 -23.16 -3.97 -28.16
N ASP A 84 -22.14 -4.47 -28.87
CA ASP A 84 -22.26 -5.01 -30.19
C ASP A 84 -21.55 -6.37 -30.34
N MET A 85 -21.25 -7.03 -29.21
CA MET A 85 -20.54 -8.31 -29.22
C MET A 85 -21.31 -9.36 -28.44
N PRO A 86 -22.02 -10.25 -29.12
CA PRO A 86 -22.74 -11.36 -28.51
C PRO A 86 -21.84 -12.17 -27.57
N LEU A 87 -22.36 -12.59 -26.42
CA LEU A 87 -21.69 -13.28 -25.34
C LEU A 87 -20.67 -12.44 -24.53
N PHE A 88 -20.09 -11.42 -25.11
CA PHE A 88 -19.13 -10.53 -24.42
C PHE A 88 -19.82 -9.31 -23.81
N ALA A 89 -20.54 -8.56 -24.64
CA ALA A 89 -21.28 -7.38 -24.18
C ALA A 89 -22.38 -7.05 -25.23
N GLU A 90 -23.61 -7.39 -24.91
CA GLU A 90 -24.79 -7.11 -25.72
C GLU A 90 -25.99 -6.90 -24.81
N GLY A 91 -26.75 -5.84 -25.02
CA GLY A 91 -27.97 -5.57 -24.25
C GLY A 91 -27.75 -5.37 -22.74
N GLY A 92 -26.54 -4.98 -22.32
CA GLY A 92 -26.19 -4.80 -20.89
C GLY A 92 -25.81 -6.09 -20.17
N GLU A 93 -25.65 -7.19 -20.88
CA GLU A 93 -25.28 -8.51 -20.37
C GLU A 93 -24.03 -9.05 -21.08
N GLY A 94 -23.36 -10.03 -20.47
CA GLY A 94 -22.24 -10.73 -21.04
C GLY A 94 -20.97 -10.70 -20.19
N PHE A 95 -19.96 -11.42 -20.66
CA PHE A 95 -18.71 -11.62 -19.92
C PHE A 95 -18.00 -10.32 -19.53
N GLU A 96 -17.89 -9.36 -20.43
CA GLU A 96 -17.22 -8.07 -20.19
C GLU A 96 -18.01 -7.21 -19.20
N ILE A 97 -19.35 -7.29 -19.22
CA ILE A 97 -20.24 -6.61 -18.28
C ILE A 97 -20.00 -7.14 -16.87
N GLU A 98 -20.05 -8.47 -16.70
CA GLU A 98 -19.77 -9.10 -15.41
C GLU A 98 -18.35 -8.80 -14.91
N LEU A 99 -17.36 -8.83 -15.80
CA LEU A 99 -15.97 -8.51 -15.46
C LEU A 99 -15.85 -7.07 -14.94
N ALA A 100 -16.49 -6.12 -15.61
CA ALA A 100 -16.52 -4.72 -15.20
C ALA A 100 -17.19 -4.53 -13.84
N GLN A 101 -18.33 -5.19 -13.61
CA GLN A 101 -19.05 -5.16 -12.33
C GLN A 101 -18.22 -5.76 -11.19
N LYS A 102 -17.62 -6.94 -11.39
CA LYS A 102 -16.75 -7.58 -10.40
C LYS A 102 -15.50 -6.76 -10.10
N PHE A 103 -14.93 -6.11 -11.10
CA PHE A 103 -13.79 -5.23 -10.93
C PHE A 103 -14.18 -3.97 -10.12
N ALA A 104 -15.32 -3.36 -10.41
CA ALA A 104 -15.84 -2.24 -9.64
C ALA A 104 -16.11 -2.61 -8.18
N ALA A 105 -16.76 -3.75 -7.93
CA ALA A 105 -17.01 -4.26 -6.57
C ALA A 105 -15.70 -4.54 -5.81
N TYR A 106 -14.66 -5.00 -6.47
CA TYR A 106 -13.35 -5.19 -5.87
C TYR A 106 -12.67 -3.86 -5.46
N LEU A 107 -12.82 -2.82 -6.28
CA LEU A 107 -12.27 -1.49 -5.99
C LEU A 107 -13.07 -0.73 -4.93
N LEU A 108 -14.38 -0.96 -4.88
CA LEU A 108 -15.38 -0.26 -4.08
C LEU A 108 -16.16 -1.24 -3.19
N PRO A 109 -15.50 -1.90 -2.23
CA PRO A 109 -16.13 -2.94 -1.42
C PRO A 109 -17.28 -2.42 -0.54
N ASP A 110 -17.28 -1.12 -0.25
CA ASP A 110 -18.31 -0.46 0.56
C ASP A 110 -19.56 -0.07 -0.25
N THR A 111 -19.51 -0.20 -1.59
CA THR A 111 -20.64 0.09 -2.47
C THR A 111 -21.36 -1.20 -2.85
N ALA A 112 -22.67 -1.25 -2.62
CA ALA A 112 -23.43 -2.46 -2.83
C ALA A 112 -23.60 -2.82 -4.31
N GLY A 113 -23.20 -4.03 -4.68
CA GLY A 113 -23.53 -4.70 -5.93
C GLY A 113 -23.21 -3.90 -7.20
N ASP A 114 -24.15 -3.89 -8.12
CA ASP A 114 -24.02 -3.26 -9.45
C ASP A 114 -23.91 -1.72 -9.39
N ALA A 115 -24.28 -1.10 -8.29
CA ALA A 115 -24.16 0.35 -8.09
C ALA A 115 -22.68 0.82 -8.11
N ALA A 116 -21.72 -0.07 -7.89
CA ALA A 116 -20.29 0.24 -7.95
C ALA A 116 -19.80 0.52 -9.38
N ALA A 117 -20.47 -0.01 -10.42
CA ALA A 117 -20.10 0.14 -11.81
C ALA A 117 -21.09 1.01 -12.57
N LYS A 118 -20.60 2.07 -13.22
CA LYS A 118 -21.35 2.81 -14.23
C LYS A 118 -20.88 2.37 -15.62
N LEU A 119 -21.69 1.58 -16.30
CA LEU A 119 -21.39 1.11 -17.64
C LEU A 119 -21.70 2.18 -18.68
N ILE A 120 -20.76 2.42 -19.60
CA ILE A 120 -20.88 3.44 -20.64
C ILE A 120 -20.53 2.77 -21.98
N THR A 121 -21.46 2.74 -22.91
CA THR A 121 -21.21 2.12 -24.23
C THR A 121 -20.11 2.86 -24.97
N VAL A 122 -19.14 2.10 -25.46
CA VAL A 122 -18.01 2.54 -26.27
C VAL A 122 -17.80 1.64 -27.48
N ASN A 123 -17.05 2.13 -28.43
CA ASN A 123 -16.49 1.35 -29.53
C ASN A 123 -14.98 1.60 -29.63
N GLY A 124 -14.29 0.92 -30.52
CA GLY A 124 -12.84 1.02 -30.66
C GLY A 124 -12.31 2.45 -30.94
N LYS A 125 -13.15 3.35 -31.45
CA LYS A 125 -12.78 4.76 -31.68
C LYS A 125 -13.10 5.65 -30.48
N THR A 126 -14.25 5.46 -29.88
CA THR A 126 -14.73 6.33 -28.79
C THR A 126 -14.13 5.98 -27.43
N ALA A 127 -13.69 4.75 -27.21
CA ALA A 127 -13.06 4.32 -25.98
C ALA A 127 -11.83 5.17 -25.62
N SER A 128 -10.94 5.39 -26.57
CA SER A 128 -9.74 6.21 -26.39
C SER A 128 -10.06 7.67 -26.03
N THR A 129 -11.05 8.25 -26.70
CA THR A 129 -11.49 9.64 -26.44
C THR A 129 -12.07 9.75 -25.04
N LYS A 130 -12.99 8.85 -24.66
CA LYS A 130 -13.65 8.86 -23.34
C LYS A 130 -12.69 8.54 -22.18
N LEU A 131 -11.62 7.77 -22.43
CA LEU A 131 -10.53 7.61 -21.45
C LEU A 131 -9.71 8.89 -21.29
N SER A 132 -9.41 9.57 -22.42
CA SER A 132 -8.61 10.80 -22.39
C SER A 132 -9.33 11.99 -21.75
N ASP A 133 -10.64 12.09 -21.93
CA ASP A 133 -11.45 13.16 -21.36
C ASP A 133 -11.98 12.87 -19.95
N GLY A 134 -11.70 11.66 -19.42
CA GLY A 134 -12.12 11.24 -18.09
C GLY A 134 -13.60 10.87 -17.97
N THR A 135 -14.31 10.71 -19.08
CA THR A 135 -15.71 10.21 -19.09
C THR A 135 -15.78 8.78 -18.56
N ILE A 136 -14.77 7.98 -18.84
CA ILE A 136 -14.58 6.63 -18.30
C ILE A 136 -13.22 6.51 -17.62
N ASP A 137 -13.16 5.70 -16.57
CA ASP A 137 -11.93 5.42 -15.81
C ASP A 137 -11.18 4.22 -16.40
N ALA A 138 -11.92 3.28 -16.95
CA ALA A 138 -11.39 2.05 -17.57
C ALA A 138 -12.24 1.65 -18.77
N ALA A 139 -11.68 0.86 -19.68
CA ALA A 139 -12.41 0.25 -20.77
C ALA A 139 -12.20 -1.26 -20.78
N VAL A 140 -13.31 -2.00 -20.85
CA VAL A 140 -13.36 -3.47 -21.04
C VAL A 140 -14.12 -3.68 -22.33
N ALA A 141 -13.41 -3.78 -23.46
CA ALA A 141 -14.04 -3.64 -24.77
C ALA A 141 -13.26 -4.38 -25.88
N LEU A 142 -12.74 -5.58 -25.61
CA LEU A 142 -11.93 -6.38 -26.56
C LEU A 142 -10.85 -5.57 -27.29
N MET A 143 -10.18 -4.69 -26.56
CA MET A 143 -9.12 -3.85 -27.14
C MET A 143 -7.81 -4.63 -27.28
N PRO A 144 -7.18 -4.64 -28.46
CA PRO A 144 -5.90 -5.31 -28.62
C PRO A 144 -4.82 -4.63 -27.77
N ARG A 145 -4.04 -5.44 -27.05
CA ARG A 145 -2.96 -4.95 -26.21
C ARG A 145 -1.91 -4.21 -27.05
N GLY A 146 -1.48 -3.06 -26.58
CA GLY A 146 -0.45 -2.25 -27.26
C GLY A 146 -0.99 -1.39 -28.41
N ALA A 147 -2.31 -1.29 -28.58
CA ALA A 147 -2.91 -0.43 -29.60
C ALA A 147 -2.56 1.05 -29.42
N SER A 148 -2.16 1.47 -28.22
CA SER A 148 -1.68 2.82 -27.93
C SER A 148 -0.67 2.81 -26.78
N SER A 149 0.38 3.61 -26.88
CA SER A 149 1.33 3.84 -25.78
C SER A 149 0.82 4.82 -24.70
N LYS A 150 -0.32 5.45 -24.93
CA LYS A 150 -0.93 6.42 -23.99
C LYS A 150 -1.64 5.75 -22.81
N TYR A 151 -1.96 4.47 -22.92
CA TYR A 151 -2.75 3.74 -21.93
C TYR A 151 -2.00 2.57 -21.34
N VAL A 152 -2.33 2.23 -20.11
CA VAL A 152 -1.84 1.03 -19.44
C VAL A 152 -2.85 -0.09 -19.73
N TYR A 153 -2.34 -1.23 -20.15
CA TYR A 153 -3.15 -2.41 -20.42
C TYR A 153 -2.98 -3.43 -19.30
N SER A 154 -4.08 -4.11 -18.96
CA SER A 154 -4.05 -5.26 -18.07
C SER A 154 -3.38 -6.47 -18.71
N TYR A 155 -3.28 -7.57 -17.97
CA TYR A 155 -3.09 -8.88 -18.59
C TYR A 155 -4.28 -9.21 -19.50
N PRO A 156 -4.06 -9.96 -20.60
CA PRO A 156 -5.16 -10.41 -21.44
C PRO A 156 -6.18 -11.21 -20.64
N TYR A 157 -7.44 -10.86 -20.70
CA TYR A 157 -8.55 -11.62 -20.10
C TYR A 157 -9.19 -12.57 -21.12
N TYR A 158 -8.88 -12.40 -22.39
CA TYR A 158 -9.31 -13.25 -23.48
C TYR A 158 -8.19 -13.37 -24.54
N THR A 159 -8.04 -14.54 -25.12
CA THR A 159 -7.08 -14.80 -26.18
C THR A 159 -7.81 -15.55 -27.31
N ASP A 160 -7.76 -15.02 -28.51
CA ASP A 160 -8.36 -15.62 -29.71
C ASP A 160 -7.29 -15.92 -30.76
N THR A 161 -7.61 -16.82 -31.64
CA THR A 161 -6.79 -17.20 -32.80
C THR A 161 -7.45 -16.74 -34.08
N CYS A 162 -6.71 -16.02 -34.92
CA CYS A 162 -7.17 -15.66 -36.22
C CYS A 162 -7.02 -16.84 -37.19
N SER A 163 -8.09 -17.17 -37.93
CA SER A 163 -8.07 -18.14 -39.04
C SER A 163 -8.40 -17.43 -40.34
N VAL A 164 -7.76 -17.86 -41.41
CA VAL A 164 -8.04 -17.38 -42.75
C VAL A 164 -8.77 -18.46 -43.51
N LEU A 165 -9.96 -18.12 -43.99
CA LEU A 165 -10.69 -18.99 -44.90
C LEU A 165 -10.16 -18.76 -46.31
N VAL A 166 -9.69 -19.81 -46.96
CA VAL A 166 -9.25 -19.80 -48.38
C VAL A 166 -10.18 -20.66 -49.20
N LYS A 167 -10.38 -20.26 -50.46
CA LYS A 167 -11.20 -20.97 -51.40
C LYS A 167 -10.36 -22.01 -52.13
#